data_984c353bd4f873d30785894a1817cee4
#
_entry.id   984c353bd4f873d30785894a1817cee4
#
_cell.length_a   1.000
_cell.length_b   1.000
_cell.length_c   1.000
_cell.angle_alpha   90.00
_cell.angle_beta   90.00
_cell.angle_gamma   90.00
#
_symmetry.space_group_name_H-M   'P 1'
#
loop_
_entity.id
_entity.type
_entity.pdbx_description
1 polymer ?
#
loop_
_entity_poly.entity_id
_entity_poly.type
_entity_poly.pdbx_seq_one_letter_code
_entity_poly.pdbx_strand_id
1 'polypeptide(L)'
;MILSNALRIRGLSILVGVGGVLLGACSGPAPESTGQPPEVEPGTRIYYVQVRLTEDKGRATEALGRAERWWRERPPADRPPLVQGTSSSGRPVTITWKAPLYRVRLGPFATETQAEAVLDAARSAFPDAFVAPDRAEAPEPTP
;
A
#
# COMPACT_ATOMS: atom_id res chain seq x y z
N MET A 1 -8.27 48.95 29.32
CA MET A 1 -9.48 49.49 28.63
C MET A 1 -10.10 48.29 27.93
N ILE A 2 -11.09 47.54 28.55
CA ILE A 2 -12.53 47.88 28.47
C ILE A 2 -13.01 47.54 27.04
N LEU A 3 -13.94 46.65 26.72
CA LEU A 3 -15.13 45.99 27.28
C LEU A 3 -15.46 44.82 26.38
N SER A 4 -15.74 43.61 26.82
CA SER A 4 -17.07 43.06 27.14
C SER A 4 -18.16 43.38 26.12
N ASN A 5 -18.64 42.34 25.43
CA ASN A 5 -20.07 42.24 25.20
C ASN A 5 -20.50 40.76 25.07
N ALA A 6 -21.19 40.35 26.10
CA ALA A 6 -22.05 39.17 26.09
C ALA A 6 -23.40 39.55 25.50
N LEU A 7 -23.97 38.72 24.66
CA LEU A 7 -25.41 38.77 24.42
C LEU A 7 -26.00 37.36 24.36
N ARG A 8 -26.78 37.08 25.37
CA ARG A 8 -27.70 35.94 25.51
C ARG A 8 -28.89 36.16 24.60
N ILE A 9 -29.28 35.11 23.88
CA ILE A 9 -30.71 34.98 23.52
C ILE A 9 -31.15 33.55 23.80
N ARG A 10 -32.11 33.46 24.68
CA ARG A 10 -32.97 32.30 24.99
C ARG A 10 -34.00 32.18 23.89
N GLY A 11 -34.31 30.98 23.48
CA GLY A 11 -35.44 30.67 22.62
C GLY A 11 -35.80 29.21 22.75
N LEU A 12 -36.76 28.98 23.60
CA LEU A 12 -37.50 27.76 23.89
C LEU A 12 -38.51 27.52 22.76
N SER A 13 -38.60 26.29 22.18
CA SER A 13 -39.90 25.68 21.85
C SER A 13 -39.76 24.25 21.33
N ILE A 14 -40.41 23.42 22.00
CA ILE A 14 -40.90 22.06 21.86
C ILE A 14 -41.67 21.87 20.53
N LEU A 15 -41.49 20.71 19.86
CA LEU A 15 -42.66 19.80 19.52
C LEU A 15 -42.19 18.52 18.80
N VAL A 16 -42.43 17.47 19.43
CA VAL A 16 -42.90 16.10 19.11
C VAL A 16 -43.18 15.82 17.62
N GLY A 17 -42.49 14.83 17.08
CA GLY A 17 -42.82 14.18 15.82
C GLY A 17 -42.33 12.72 15.84
N VAL A 18 -43.24 11.81 16.23
CA VAL A 18 -43.06 10.36 16.14
C VAL A 18 -43.11 9.95 14.67
N GLY A 19 -42.11 9.25 14.18
CA GLY A 19 -42.11 8.69 12.84
C GLY A 19 -40.94 7.71 12.69
N GLY A 20 -41.19 6.46 13.06
CA GLY A 20 -40.19 5.41 12.90
C GLY A 20 -40.03 5.00 11.43
N VAL A 21 -38.75 4.97 10.99
CA VAL A 21 -38.35 4.09 9.90
C VAL A 21 -37.03 3.47 10.33
N LEU A 22 -37.08 2.21 10.71
CA LEU A 22 -35.95 1.35 10.92
C LEU A 22 -35.35 1.03 9.53
N LEU A 23 -34.42 1.87 9.06
CA LEU A 23 -33.49 1.45 8.03
C LEU A 23 -32.27 0.88 8.76
N GLY A 24 -32.22 -0.43 8.85
CA GLY A 24 -31.08 -1.18 9.30
C GLY A 24 -29.89 -0.91 8.38
N ALA A 25 -29.05 0.05 8.75
CA ALA A 25 -27.74 0.17 8.21
C ALA A 25 -26.90 -0.98 8.80
N CYS A 26 -26.68 -2.02 8.00
CA CYS A 26 -25.61 -2.97 8.25
C CYS A 26 -24.29 -2.22 8.06
N SER A 27 -23.90 -1.46 9.07
CA SER A 27 -22.50 -1.05 9.23
C SER A 27 -21.77 -2.28 9.74
N GLY A 28 -21.29 -3.11 8.82
CA GLY A 28 -20.28 -4.09 9.16
C GLY A 28 -19.09 -3.33 9.76
N PRO A 29 -18.44 -3.85 10.81
CA PRO A 29 -17.24 -3.25 11.34
C PRO A 29 -16.24 -3.11 10.17
N ALA A 30 -15.77 -1.88 9.94
CA ALA A 30 -14.64 -1.66 9.08
C ALA A 30 -13.49 -2.54 9.62
N PRO A 31 -12.74 -3.27 8.77
CA PRO A 31 -11.60 -4.02 9.25
C PRO A 31 -10.66 -3.03 9.92
N GLU A 32 -10.55 -3.15 11.24
CA GLU A 32 -9.53 -2.45 12.01
C GLU A 32 -8.20 -2.87 11.41
N SER A 33 -7.48 -1.91 10.84
CA SER A 33 -6.07 -2.07 10.45
C SER A 33 -5.26 -2.31 11.72
N THR A 34 -5.31 -3.50 12.23
CA THR A 34 -4.25 -4.00 13.09
C THR A 34 -2.98 -3.88 12.26
N GLY A 35 -1.96 -3.19 12.76
CA GLY A 35 -0.72 -2.88 12.04
C GLY A 35 0.12 -4.10 11.64
N GLN A 36 -0.55 -5.21 11.40
CA GLN A 36 -0.01 -6.47 10.96
C GLN A 36 0.00 -6.50 9.42
N PRO A 37 1.12 -6.87 8.81
CA PRO A 37 1.20 -7.00 7.36
C PRO A 37 0.10 -7.94 6.83
N PRO A 38 -0.54 -7.60 5.70
CA PRO A 38 -1.58 -8.44 5.13
C PRO A 38 -0.99 -9.78 4.67
N GLU A 39 -1.55 -10.87 5.16
CA GLU A 39 -1.26 -12.22 4.68
C GLU A 39 -2.21 -12.55 3.54
N VAL A 40 -1.69 -13.15 2.47
CA VAL A 40 -2.49 -13.53 1.30
C VAL A 40 -2.28 -15.00 0.97
N GLU A 41 -3.34 -15.61 0.43
CA GLU A 41 -3.29 -16.97 -0.08
C GLU A 41 -2.64 -17.03 -1.47
N PRO A 42 -2.03 -18.18 -1.82
CA PRO A 42 -1.51 -18.41 -3.17
C PRO A 42 -2.59 -18.17 -4.23
N GLY A 43 -2.20 -17.52 -5.32
CA GLY A 43 -3.10 -17.16 -6.41
C GLY A 43 -3.82 -15.81 -6.22
N THR A 44 -3.78 -15.20 -5.04
CA THR A 44 -4.30 -13.85 -4.82
C THR A 44 -3.57 -12.84 -5.69
N ARG A 45 -4.32 -11.87 -6.25
CA ARG A 45 -3.71 -10.78 -7.01
C ARG A 45 -2.96 -9.85 -6.06
N ILE A 46 -1.70 -9.59 -6.39
CA ILE A 46 -0.80 -8.67 -5.70
C ILE A 46 -0.17 -7.73 -6.72
N TYR A 47 0.46 -6.68 -6.25
CA TYR A 47 1.00 -5.62 -7.10
C TYR A 47 2.45 -5.32 -6.76
N TYR A 48 3.22 -5.01 -7.78
CA TYR A 48 4.61 -4.58 -7.67
C TYR A 48 4.81 -3.26 -8.41
N VAL A 49 5.79 -2.49 -8.01
CA VAL A 49 6.35 -1.43 -8.84
C VAL A 49 7.60 -1.98 -9.52
N GLN A 50 7.53 -2.21 -10.82
CA GLN A 50 8.66 -2.69 -11.60
C GLN A 50 9.57 -1.51 -11.95
N VAL A 51 10.77 -1.48 -11.38
CA VAL A 51 11.72 -0.36 -11.52
C VAL A 51 12.77 -0.62 -12.60
N ARG A 52 12.95 -1.88 -13.00
CA ARG A 52 13.85 -2.25 -14.10
C ARG A 52 13.43 -3.55 -14.76
N LEU A 53 13.59 -3.57 -16.08
CA LEU A 53 13.48 -4.76 -16.93
C LEU A 53 14.71 -4.77 -17.85
N THR A 54 15.50 -5.83 -17.85
CA THR A 54 16.73 -5.92 -18.65
C THR A 54 17.21 -7.35 -18.81
N GLU A 55 17.89 -7.64 -19.92
CA GLU A 55 18.58 -8.92 -20.14
C GLU A 55 19.93 -8.99 -19.41
N ASP A 56 20.50 -7.83 -19.06
CA ASP A 56 21.78 -7.71 -18.42
C ASP A 56 21.66 -7.85 -16.90
N LYS A 57 22.31 -8.90 -16.37
CA LYS A 57 22.33 -9.18 -14.93
C LYS A 57 23.02 -8.07 -14.11
N GLY A 58 24.10 -7.48 -14.65
CA GLY A 58 24.83 -6.40 -13.98
C GLY A 58 23.95 -5.18 -13.78
N ARG A 59 23.27 -4.74 -14.84
CA ARG A 59 22.30 -3.64 -14.78
C ARG A 59 21.13 -3.93 -13.84
N ALA A 60 20.66 -5.18 -13.80
CA ALA A 60 19.63 -5.58 -12.86
C ALA A 60 20.11 -5.49 -11.41
N THR A 61 21.34 -5.93 -11.14
CA THR A 61 21.96 -5.87 -9.81
C THR A 61 22.18 -4.42 -9.35
N GLU A 62 22.61 -3.54 -10.24
CA GLU A 62 22.73 -2.11 -9.96
C GLU A 62 21.38 -1.48 -9.62
N ALA A 63 20.34 -1.83 -10.39
CA ALA A 63 18.98 -1.36 -10.16
C ALA A 63 18.44 -1.86 -8.83
N LEU A 64 18.72 -3.12 -8.45
CA LEU A 64 18.36 -3.69 -7.15
C LEU A 64 18.96 -2.86 -6.02
N GLY A 65 20.29 -2.66 -6.01
CA GLY A 65 20.97 -1.89 -4.97
C GLY A 65 20.49 -0.44 -4.88
N ARG A 66 20.16 0.20 -6.01
CA ARG A 66 19.59 1.54 -6.04
C ARG A 66 18.18 1.57 -5.45
N ALA A 67 17.34 0.59 -5.78
CA ALA A 67 15.99 0.47 -5.26
C ALA A 67 15.96 0.17 -3.76
N GLU A 68 16.88 -0.67 -3.27
CA GLU A 68 17.03 -0.94 -1.84
C GLU A 68 17.43 0.30 -1.03
N ARG A 69 18.38 1.10 -1.53
CA ARG A 69 18.74 2.37 -0.89
C ARG A 69 17.57 3.32 -0.87
N TRP A 70 16.93 3.53 -2.02
CA TRP A 70 15.76 4.40 -2.15
C TRP A 70 14.65 4.01 -1.15
N TRP A 71 14.37 2.71 -1.01
CA TRP A 71 13.37 2.23 -0.06
C TRP A 71 13.77 2.49 1.39
N ARG A 72 15.03 2.26 1.75
CA ARG A 72 15.52 2.50 3.12
C ARG A 72 15.51 3.98 3.53
N GLU A 73 15.71 4.87 2.57
CA GLU A 73 15.72 6.32 2.81
C GLU A 73 14.33 6.90 2.98
N ARG A 74 13.28 6.18 2.58
CA ARG A 74 11.91 6.65 2.80
C ARG A 74 11.52 6.57 4.28
N PRO A 75 10.73 7.56 4.78
CA PRO A 75 10.14 7.47 6.11
C PRO A 75 9.30 6.19 6.26
N PRO A 76 9.33 5.50 7.40
CA PRO A 76 8.49 4.31 7.62
C PRO A 76 7.00 4.54 7.40
N ALA A 77 6.50 5.73 7.73
CA ALA A 77 5.10 6.12 7.52
C ALA A 77 4.68 6.16 6.04
N ASP A 78 5.64 6.36 5.12
CA ASP A 78 5.40 6.43 3.68
C ASP A 78 5.62 5.08 2.98
N ARG A 79 5.87 4.02 3.74
CA ARG A 79 6.05 2.66 3.22
C ARG A 79 4.78 1.85 3.46
N PRO A 80 4.03 1.51 2.41
CA PRO A 80 2.91 0.59 2.58
C PRO A 80 3.39 -0.76 3.14
N PRO A 81 2.54 -1.45 3.92
CA PRO A 81 2.86 -2.78 4.41
C PRO A 81 3.05 -3.75 3.25
N LEU A 82 4.09 -4.57 3.34
CA LEU A 82 4.35 -5.62 2.37
C LEU A 82 3.48 -6.83 2.68
N VAL A 83 2.97 -7.46 1.64
CA VAL A 83 2.22 -8.71 1.73
C VAL A 83 3.11 -9.83 2.28
N GLN A 84 2.55 -10.64 3.18
CA GLN A 84 3.16 -11.85 3.73
C GLN A 84 2.54 -13.10 3.07
N GLY A 85 3.13 -14.27 3.31
CA GLY A 85 2.65 -15.53 2.73
C GLY A 85 3.05 -15.75 1.28
N THR A 86 4.04 -15.03 0.77
CA THR A 86 4.56 -15.19 -0.59
C THR A 86 6.06 -15.51 -0.60
N SER A 87 6.57 -15.99 -1.73
CA SER A 87 8.01 -16.21 -1.95
C SER A 87 8.86 -14.94 -1.78
N SER A 88 8.23 -13.76 -1.86
CA SER A 88 8.87 -12.45 -1.69
C SER A 88 8.67 -11.84 -0.30
N SER A 89 8.07 -12.59 0.64
CA SER A 89 7.74 -12.08 1.98
C SER A 89 8.95 -11.49 2.71
N GLY A 90 8.74 -10.32 3.30
CA GLY A 90 9.76 -9.61 4.07
C GLY A 90 10.86 -8.91 3.26
N ARG A 91 10.85 -9.02 1.93
CA ARG A 91 11.81 -8.36 1.05
C ARG A 91 11.12 -7.24 0.27
N PRO A 92 11.43 -5.97 0.56
CA PRO A 92 10.80 -4.85 -0.13
C PRO A 92 11.25 -4.70 -1.59
N VAL A 93 12.41 -5.26 -1.94
CA VAL A 93 12.94 -5.25 -3.31
C VAL A 93 13.35 -6.65 -3.70
N THR A 94 12.95 -7.08 -4.87
CA THR A 94 13.28 -8.40 -5.41
C THR A 94 13.83 -8.28 -6.83
N ILE A 95 14.72 -9.21 -7.15
CA ILE A 95 15.17 -9.47 -8.52
C ILE A 95 14.72 -10.88 -8.89
N THR A 96 14.01 -11.00 -10.00
CA THR A 96 13.52 -12.28 -10.51
C THR A 96 13.93 -12.41 -11.96
N TRP A 97 14.52 -13.56 -12.31
CA TRP A 97 14.78 -13.87 -13.69
C TRP A 97 13.59 -14.61 -14.32
N LYS A 98 13.07 -14.08 -15.39
CA LYS A 98 12.04 -14.71 -16.22
C LYS A 98 12.46 -14.55 -17.66
N ALA A 99 13.03 -15.63 -18.21
CA ALA A 99 13.72 -15.65 -19.48
C ALA A 99 13.04 -14.81 -20.57
N PRO A 100 13.77 -13.97 -21.30
CA PRO A 100 15.21 -13.68 -21.18
C PRO A 100 15.52 -12.50 -20.22
N LEU A 101 14.57 -12.06 -19.40
CA LEU A 101 14.62 -10.78 -18.69
C LEU A 101 14.79 -10.93 -17.18
N TYR A 102 15.65 -10.10 -16.60
CA TYR A 102 15.68 -9.80 -15.17
C TYR A 102 14.66 -8.71 -14.85
N ARG A 103 13.84 -8.94 -13.84
CA ARG A 103 12.84 -8.01 -13.31
C ARG A 103 13.24 -7.56 -11.93
N VAL A 104 13.42 -6.26 -11.73
CA VAL A 104 13.65 -5.67 -10.41
C VAL A 104 12.40 -4.95 -9.99
N ARG A 105 11.83 -5.33 -8.83
CA ARG A 105 10.51 -4.92 -8.38
C ARG A 105 10.51 -4.51 -6.92
N LEU A 106 9.73 -3.47 -6.58
CA LEU A 106 9.35 -3.08 -5.23
C LEU A 106 8.01 -3.72 -4.89
N GLY A 107 7.82 -4.16 -3.67
CA GLY A 107 6.63 -4.87 -3.21
C GLY A 107 6.98 -6.23 -2.60
N PRO A 108 5.97 -7.10 -2.41
CA PRO A 108 4.59 -7.08 -2.92
C PRO A 108 3.64 -6.19 -2.11
N PHE A 109 2.69 -5.55 -2.79
CA PHE A 109 1.62 -4.74 -2.20
C PHE A 109 0.27 -5.42 -2.38
N ALA A 110 -0.62 -5.26 -1.40
CA ALA A 110 -1.94 -5.90 -1.42
C ALA A 110 -2.90 -5.23 -2.42
N THR A 111 -2.74 -3.93 -2.67
CA THR A 111 -3.63 -3.16 -3.53
C THR A 111 -2.87 -2.38 -4.60
N GLU A 112 -3.54 -2.16 -5.72
CA GLU A 112 -3.02 -1.32 -6.80
C GLU A 112 -2.74 0.10 -6.33
N THR A 113 -3.63 0.68 -5.54
CA THR A 113 -3.47 2.02 -4.96
C THR A 113 -2.19 2.16 -4.13
N GLN A 114 -1.82 1.13 -3.35
CA GLN A 114 -0.55 1.13 -2.62
C GLN A 114 0.65 1.14 -3.57
N ALA A 115 0.59 0.33 -4.63
CA ALA A 115 1.64 0.29 -5.63
C ALA A 115 1.74 1.61 -6.42
N GLU A 116 0.62 2.23 -6.77
CA GLU A 116 0.57 3.54 -7.44
C GLU A 116 1.18 4.65 -6.57
N ALA A 117 0.87 4.68 -5.27
CA ALA A 117 1.45 5.64 -4.34
C ALA A 117 2.99 5.51 -4.26
N VAL A 118 3.48 4.26 -4.25
CA VAL A 118 4.93 3.99 -4.29
C VAL A 118 5.53 4.38 -5.64
N LEU A 119 4.84 4.09 -6.75
CA LEU A 119 5.27 4.48 -8.10
C LEU A 119 5.42 5.99 -8.22
N ASP A 120 4.41 6.75 -7.78
CA ASP A 120 4.44 8.22 -7.86
C ASP A 120 5.63 8.80 -7.09
N ALA A 121 5.91 8.26 -5.91
CA ALA A 121 7.09 8.65 -5.15
C ALA A 121 8.42 8.20 -5.78
N ALA A 122 8.42 7.09 -6.53
CA ALA A 122 9.61 6.51 -7.15
C ALA A 122 9.95 7.14 -8.52
N ARG A 123 9.04 7.85 -9.18
CA ARG A 123 9.20 8.37 -10.55
C ARG A 123 10.45 9.20 -10.76
N SER A 124 10.86 9.99 -9.78
CA SER A 124 12.09 10.80 -9.88
C SER A 124 13.36 9.97 -9.92
N ALA A 125 13.38 8.84 -9.21
CA ALA A 125 14.53 7.93 -9.15
C ALA A 125 14.49 6.85 -10.25
N PHE A 126 13.28 6.48 -10.69
CA PHE A 126 13.02 5.42 -11.68
C PHE A 126 11.94 5.89 -12.67
N PRO A 127 12.30 6.72 -13.65
CA PRO A 127 11.34 7.33 -14.58
C PRO A 127 10.59 6.31 -15.43
N ASP A 128 11.19 5.15 -15.70
CA ASP A 128 10.60 4.07 -16.51
C ASP A 128 9.81 3.05 -15.66
N ALA A 129 9.61 3.32 -14.37
CA ALA A 129 8.89 2.40 -13.49
C ALA A 129 7.38 2.37 -13.79
N PHE A 130 6.76 1.25 -13.53
CA PHE A 130 5.31 1.06 -13.70
C PHE A 130 4.75 0.02 -12.70
N VAL A 131 3.44 0.06 -12.47
CA VAL A 131 2.74 -0.93 -11.66
C VAL A 131 2.56 -2.21 -12.48
N ALA A 132 2.98 -3.34 -11.92
CA ALA A 132 2.85 -4.66 -12.50
C ALA A 132 2.01 -5.55 -11.59
N PRO A 133 0.80 -5.96 -12.01
CA PRO A 133 0.03 -6.98 -11.29
C PRO A 133 0.70 -8.35 -11.44
N ASP A 134 0.61 -9.15 -10.38
CA ASP A 134 1.08 -10.53 -10.37
C ASP A 134 0.16 -11.38 -9.48
N ARG A 135 0.45 -12.67 -9.37
CA ARG A 135 -0.23 -13.57 -8.43
C ARG A 135 0.72 -13.96 -7.32
N ALA A 136 0.21 -14.05 -6.10
CA ALA A 136 0.96 -14.54 -4.96
C ALA A 136 1.41 -15.99 -5.22
N GLU A 137 2.70 -16.22 -5.20
CA GLU A 137 3.29 -17.56 -5.25
C GLU A 137 3.51 -18.07 -3.83
N ALA A 138 3.17 -19.33 -3.58
CA ALA A 138 3.43 -19.95 -2.29
C ALA A 138 4.92 -19.83 -1.92
N PRO A 139 5.26 -19.67 -0.64
CA PRO A 139 6.65 -19.82 -0.20
C PRO A 139 7.17 -21.18 -0.59
N GLU A 140 8.38 -21.25 -1.12
CA GLU A 140 9.01 -22.56 -1.36
C GLU A 140 9.20 -23.28 -0.02
N PRO A 141 8.84 -24.57 0.05
CA PRO A 141 9.10 -25.34 1.27
C PRO A 141 10.60 -25.33 1.55
N THR A 142 10.95 -24.89 2.75
CA THR A 142 12.33 -24.94 3.22
C THR A 142 12.75 -26.42 3.35
N PRO A 143 13.86 -26.85 2.77
CA PRO A 143 14.34 -28.23 2.83
C PRO A 143 14.70 -28.66 4.28
#